data_d8f053bd5a07bd46ba122e3d9873ab11
#
_entry.id   d8f053bd5a07bd46ba122e3d9873ab11
#
_cell.length_a   1.000
_cell.length_b   1.000
_cell.length_c   1.000
_cell.angle_alpha   90.00
_cell.angle_beta   90.00
_cell.angle_gamma   90.00
#
_symmetry.space_group_name_H-M   'P 1'
#
loop_
_entity.id
_entity.type
_entity.pdbx_description
1 polymer ?
#
loop_
_entity_poly.entity_id
_entity_poly.type
_entity_poly.pdbx_seq_one_letter_code
_entity_poly.pdbx_strand_id
1 'polypeptide(L)'
;MCSFGQKNVNLVNNSLHEPLQSAYKVGHSKETALLAITDDILLSLERGENVFLVLLDLSAAFTTVNHSRLLSRLQDTFGIQGTVLKWFESYLTNRSQFVNINASNSSVRELTAGIPQGSVMGPVLYLLYTTPLVDVVRSHGLDYHMYADDNQL
;
A
#
# COMPACT_ATOMS: atom_id res chain seq x y z
N MET A 1 8.87 13.26 18.06
CA MET A 1 9.28 12.01 17.38
C MET A 1 8.16 10.98 17.58
N CYS A 2 7.14 10.93 16.71
CA CYS A 2 6.08 9.91 16.79
C CYS A 2 6.64 8.62 16.22
N SER A 3 6.85 7.61 17.04
CA SER A 3 7.44 6.35 16.60
C SER A 3 6.52 5.62 15.63
N PHE A 4 7.06 5.22 14.50
CA PHE A 4 6.40 4.38 13.48
C PHE A 4 5.77 3.12 14.11
N GLY A 5 6.33 2.61 15.19
CA GLY A 5 5.86 1.44 15.93
C GLY A 5 4.48 1.60 16.58
N GLN A 6 4.13 2.79 17.11
CA GLN A 6 2.83 2.98 17.76
C GLN A 6 1.65 3.04 16.78
N LYS A 7 1.86 3.50 15.54
CA LYS A 7 0.81 3.58 14.51
C LYS A 7 0.49 2.21 13.92
N ASN A 8 1.51 1.37 13.72
CA ASN A 8 1.31 -0.02 13.29
C ASN A 8 0.56 -0.85 14.33
N VAL A 9 0.82 -0.64 15.61
CA VAL A 9 0.10 -1.35 16.70
C VAL A 9 -1.40 -1.11 16.65
N ASN A 10 -1.86 0.11 16.34
CA ASN A 10 -3.29 0.41 16.23
C ASN A 10 -3.94 -0.25 15.00
N LEU A 11 -3.26 -0.33 13.87
CA LEU A 11 -3.77 -1.03 12.69
C LEU A 11 -3.84 -2.54 12.91
N VAL A 12 -2.84 -3.12 13.55
CA VAL A 12 -2.79 -4.56 13.87
C VAL A 12 -3.85 -4.92 14.92
N ASN A 13 -3.98 -4.14 15.99
CA ASN A 13 -4.94 -4.42 17.08
C ASN A 13 -6.40 -4.31 16.64
N ASN A 14 -6.69 -3.55 15.58
CA ASN A 14 -8.04 -3.40 15.04
C ASN A 14 -8.28 -4.28 13.79
N SER A 15 -7.38 -5.23 13.48
CA SER A 15 -7.46 -6.09 12.30
C SER A 15 -7.58 -5.32 10.98
N LEU A 16 -7.10 -4.08 10.93
CA LEU A 16 -7.12 -3.20 9.76
C LEU A 16 -5.90 -3.40 8.86
N HIS A 17 -4.98 -4.28 9.28
CA HIS A 17 -3.76 -4.59 8.55
C HIS A 17 -3.93 -5.93 7.84
N GLU A 18 -3.63 -5.95 6.54
CA GLU A 18 -3.64 -7.20 5.77
C GLU A 18 -2.57 -8.17 6.29
N PRO A 19 -2.94 -9.38 6.74
CA PRO A 19 -1.99 -10.32 7.33
C PRO A 19 -0.85 -10.72 6.38
N LEU A 20 -1.15 -10.91 5.10
CA LEU A 20 -0.22 -11.35 4.07
C LEU A 20 0.51 -10.20 3.36
N GLN A 21 0.39 -8.96 3.86
CA GLN A 21 1.24 -7.84 3.47
C GLN A 21 2.48 -7.83 4.37
N SER A 22 3.67 -8.03 3.79
CA SER A 22 4.93 -8.10 4.52
C SER A 22 5.72 -6.78 4.54
N ALA A 23 5.45 -5.85 3.62
CA ALA A 23 6.18 -4.59 3.59
C ALA A 23 5.82 -3.68 4.75
N TYR A 24 6.81 -2.91 5.23
CA TYR A 24 6.69 -1.93 6.31
C TYR A 24 6.22 -2.51 7.65
N LYS A 25 6.40 -3.81 7.85
CA LYS A 25 5.98 -4.58 9.03
C LYS A 25 7.21 -5.02 9.82
N VAL A 26 7.14 -4.89 11.15
CA VAL A 26 8.24 -5.31 12.04
C VAL A 26 8.39 -6.83 11.98
N GLY A 27 9.62 -7.31 11.84
CA GLY A 27 9.92 -8.75 11.75
C GLY A 27 9.67 -9.38 10.38
N HIS A 28 9.31 -8.59 9.38
CA HIS A 28 9.13 -9.02 8.00
C HIS A 28 10.16 -8.39 7.08
N SER A 29 10.62 -9.14 6.09
CA SER A 29 11.56 -8.71 5.05
C SER A 29 11.16 -9.31 3.70
N LYS A 30 11.85 -8.90 2.63
CA LYS A 30 11.67 -9.52 1.30
C LYS A 30 11.99 -11.00 1.34
N GLU A 31 13.04 -11.37 2.07
CA GLU A 31 13.50 -12.74 2.21
C GLU A 31 12.43 -13.60 2.92
N THR A 32 11.82 -13.10 4.00
CA THR A 32 10.76 -13.84 4.70
C THR A 32 9.50 -13.98 3.86
N ALA A 33 9.17 -12.98 3.03
CA ALA A 33 8.08 -13.06 2.07
C ALA A 33 8.33 -14.13 1.01
N LEU A 34 9.53 -14.13 0.41
CA LEU A 34 9.92 -15.11 -0.60
C LEU A 34 9.97 -16.54 -0.02
N LEU A 35 10.43 -16.70 1.22
CA LEU A 35 10.41 -18.00 1.89
C LEU A 35 8.98 -18.52 2.05
N ALA A 36 8.05 -17.68 2.50
CA ALA A 36 6.65 -18.08 2.64
C ALA A 36 6.04 -18.54 1.31
N ILE A 37 6.23 -17.76 0.23
CA ILE A 37 5.76 -18.11 -1.11
C ILE A 37 6.38 -19.44 -1.60
N THR A 38 7.68 -19.61 -1.39
CA THR A 38 8.39 -20.81 -1.81
C THR A 38 7.86 -22.05 -1.05
N ASP A 39 7.61 -21.90 0.25
CA ASP A 39 7.09 -22.97 1.10
C ASP A 39 5.68 -23.38 0.64
N ASP A 40 4.79 -22.42 0.38
CA ASP A 40 3.45 -22.68 -0.13
C ASP A 40 3.46 -23.40 -1.49
N ILE A 41 4.36 -22.99 -2.40
CA ILE A 41 4.56 -23.66 -3.69
C ILE A 41 5.02 -25.10 -3.50
N LEU A 42 6.03 -25.33 -2.67
CA LEU A 42 6.58 -26.66 -2.42
C LEU A 42 5.54 -27.58 -1.80
N LEU A 43 4.78 -27.10 -0.82
CA LEU A 43 3.70 -27.88 -0.19
C LEU A 43 2.59 -28.24 -1.17
N SER A 44 2.26 -27.35 -2.10
CA SER A 44 1.27 -27.65 -3.15
C SER A 44 1.78 -28.70 -4.14
N LEU A 45 3.05 -28.61 -4.54
CA LEU A 45 3.69 -29.58 -5.41
C LEU A 45 3.80 -30.97 -4.74
N GLU A 46 4.09 -31.04 -3.44
CA GLU A 46 4.10 -32.29 -2.67
C GLU A 46 2.72 -32.95 -2.63
N ARG A 47 1.64 -32.18 -2.65
CA ARG A 47 0.26 -32.68 -2.77
C ARG A 47 -0.11 -33.12 -4.19
N GLY A 48 0.79 -32.94 -5.16
CA GLY A 48 0.55 -33.26 -6.57
C GLY A 48 -0.30 -32.23 -7.31
N GLU A 49 -0.40 -31.02 -6.77
CA GLU A 49 -1.13 -29.91 -7.38
C GLU A 49 -0.27 -29.18 -8.42
N ASN A 50 -0.91 -28.59 -9.43
CA ASN A 50 -0.24 -27.69 -10.36
C ASN A 50 -0.29 -26.26 -9.79
N VAL A 51 0.85 -25.59 -9.77
CA VAL A 51 0.96 -24.22 -9.24
C VAL A 51 1.25 -23.24 -10.38
N PHE A 52 0.52 -22.12 -10.40
CA PHE A 52 0.77 -20.99 -11.28
C PHE A 52 1.10 -19.78 -10.41
N LEU A 53 2.29 -19.26 -10.50
CA LEU A 53 2.69 -18.04 -9.82
C LEU A 53 2.52 -16.84 -10.76
N VAL A 54 1.67 -15.89 -10.38
CA VAL A 54 1.44 -14.64 -11.10
C VAL A 54 2.06 -13.48 -10.33
N LEU A 55 2.98 -12.77 -10.94
CA LEU A 55 3.63 -11.59 -10.38
C LEU A 55 2.99 -10.33 -10.98
N LEU A 56 2.39 -9.51 -10.13
CA LEU A 56 1.77 -8.24 -10.52
C LEU A 56 2.59 -7.08 -9.96
N ASP A 57 3.11 -6.25 -10.86
CA ASP A 57 3.73 -4.97 -10.52
C ASP A 57 2.73 -3.84 -10.74
N LEU A 58 2.53 -3.03 -9.71
CA LEU A 58 1.67 -1.85 -9.81
C LEU A 58 2.52 -0.65 -10.23
N SER A 59 2.73 -0.53 -11.54
CA SER A 59 3.51 0.55 -12.14
C SER A 59 3.02 1.93 -11.68
N ALA A 60 3.96 2.80 -11.30
CA ALA A 60 3.68 4.15 -10.81
C ALA A 60 2.76 4.19 -9.56
N ALA A 61 2.80 3.16 -8.73
CA ALA A 61 1.93 2.89 -7.60
C ALA A 61 1.63 4.14 -6.73
N PHE A 62 2.67 4.88 -6.34
CA PHE A 62 2.50 6.07 -5.49
C PHE A 62 1.99 7.30 -6.24
N THR A 63 2.23 7.43 -7.54
CA THR A 63 1.89 8.63 -8.32
C THR A 63 0.49 8.59 -8.92
N THR A 64 -0.12 7.40 -8.99
CA THR A 64 -1.45 7.18 -9.57
C THR A 64 -2.57 7.10 -8.54
N VAL A 65 -2.27 7.19 -7.26
CA VAL A 65 -3.27 7.12 -6.18
C VAL A 65 -4.30 8.24 -6.34
N ASN A 66 -5.55 7.87 -6.57
CA ASN A 66 -6.65 8.83 -6.66
C ASN A 66 -7.04 9.34 -5.26
N HIS A 67 -6.93 10.65 -5.04
CA HIS A 67 -7.16 11.27 -3.73
C HIS A 67 -8.59 11.06 -3.22
N SER A 68 -9.60 11.21 -4.06
CA SER A 68 -11.00 11.04 -3.66
C SER A 68 -11.28 9.60 -3.23
N ARG A 69 -10.77 8.61 -3.99
CA ARG A 69 -10.91 7.20 -3.63
C ARG A 69 -10.19 6.86 -2.34
N LEU A 70 -8.99 7.41 -2.13
CA LEU A 70 -8.24 7.20 -0.89
C LEU A 70 -9.02 7.78 0.30
N LEU A 71 -9.52 9.01 0.20
CA LEU A 71 -10.30 9.65 1.27
C LEU A 71 -11.59 8.87 1.59
N SER A 72 -12.33 8.41 0.57
CA SER A 72 -13.50 7.54 0.78
C SER A 72 -13.11 6.25 1.52
N ARG A 73 -12.02 5.60 1.13
CA ARG A 73 -11.56 4.39 1.82
C ARG A 73 -11.16 4.64 3.27
N LEU A 74 -10.45 5.75 3.54
CA LEU A 74 -10.10 6.15 4.90
C LEU A 74 -11.34 6.34 5.76
N GLN A 75 -12.41 6.90 5.19
CA GLN A 75 -13.67 7.13 5.87
C GLN A 75 -14.49 5.84 6.02
N ASP A 76 -14.75 5.15 4.92
CA ASP A 76 -15.76 4.09 4.84
C ASP A 76 -15.22 2.75 5.36
N THR A 77 -13.95 2.43 5.04
CA THR A 77 -13.33 1.17 5.42
C THR A 77 -12.62 1.27 6.78
N PHE A 78 -11.94 2.39 7.03
CA PHE A 78 -11.11 2.56 8.23
C PHE A 78 -11.74 3.45 9.31
N GLY A 79 -12.95 3.97 9.08
CA GLY A 79 -13.69 4.77 10.06
C GLY A 79 -13.03 6.11 10.41
N ILE A 80 -12.10 6.61 9.59
CA ILE A 80 -11.40 7.86 9.82
C ILE A 80 -12.32 9.03 9.46
N GLN A 81 -12.67 9.84 10.44
CA GLN A 81 -13.64 10.93 10.27
C GLN A 81 -13.19 12.25 10.92
N GLY A 82 -13.98 13.30 10.71
CA GLY A 82 -13.81 14.59 11.39
C GLY A 82 -12.49 15.27 11.05
N THR A 83 -11.80 15.79 12.08
CA THR A 83 -10.56 16.57 11.93
C THR A 83 -9.43 15.75 11.29
N VAL A 84 -9.38 14.45 11.57
CA VAL A 84 -8.33 13.57 11.03
C VAL A 84 -8.51 13.40 9.52
N LEU A 85 -9.73 13.16 9.06
CA LEU A 85 -10.02 13.04 7.62
C LEU A 85 -9.72 14.37 6.88
N LYS A 86 -10.13 15.50 7.45
CA LYS A 86 -9.81 16.83 6.91
C LYS A 86 -8.32 17.09 6.83
N TRP A 87 -7.53 16.59 7.80
CA TRP A 87 -6.09 16.68 7.74
C TRP A 87 -5.52 15.88 6.55
N PHE A 88 -6.00 14.63 6.31
CA PHE A 88 -5.59 13.86 5.13
C PHE A 88 -5.99 14.55 3.83
N GLU A 89 -7.18 15.13 3.77
CA GLU A 89 -7.62 15.92 2.62
C GLU A 89 -6.64 17.07 2.34
N SER A 90 -6.32 17.87 3.33
CA SER A 90 -5.36 18.99 3.18
C SER A 90 -3.94 18.52 2.85
N TYR A 91 -3.55 17.32 3.31
CA TYR A 91 -2.24 16.73 3.00
C TYR A 91 -2.13 16.28 1.55
N LEU A 92 -3.22 15.84 0.93
CA LEU A 92 -3.25 15.30 -0.43
C LEU A 92 -3.59 16.35 -1.48
N THR A 93 -4.48 17.30 -1.18
CA THR A 93 -5.03 18.26 -2.15
C THR A 93 -4.26 19.59 -2.20
N ASN A 94 -4.55 20.39 -3.21
CA ASN A 94 -3.97 21.72 -3.42
C ASN A 94 -2.43 21.71 -3.46
N ARG A 95 -1.86 20.69 -4.05
CA ARG A 95 -0.42 20.54 -4.19
C ARG A 95 0.00 20.78 -5.63
N SER A 96 1.20 21.32 -5.77
CA SER A 96 1.81 21.53 -7.08
C SER A 96 3.28 21.14 -7.04
N GLN A 97 3.85 20.92 -8.20
CA GLN A 97 5.27 20.63 -8.37
C GLN A 97 5.88 21.45 -9.51
N PHE A 98 7.14 21.70 -9.42
CA PHE A 98 7.98 22.21 -10.50
C PHE A 98 9.38 21.63 -10.37
N VAL A 99 10.12 21.64 -11.46
CA VAL A 99 11.52 21.19 -11.50
C VAL A 99 12.42 22.42 -11.48
N ASN A 100 13.42 22.43 -10.60
CA ASN A 100 14.46 23.45 -10.58
C ASN A 100 15.79 22.84 -11.05
N ILE A 101 16.39 23.43 -12.07
CA ILE A 101 17.71 23.05 -12.57
C ILE A 101 18.53 24.34 -12.74
N ASN A 102 19.66 24.43 -12.08
CA ASN A 102 20.57 25.59 -12.17
C ASN A 102 19.86 26.95 -12.05
N ALA A 103 19.03 27.11 -11.02
CA ALA A 103 18.21 28.29 -10.74
C ALA A 103 17.14 28.62 -11.80
N SER A 104 16.90 27.75 -12.77
CA SER A 104 15.78 27.85 -13.72
C SER A 104 14.65 26.93 -13.29
N ASN A 105 13.44 27.49 -13.18
CA ASN A 105 12.24 26.73 -12.82
C ASN A 105 11.44 26.35 -14.06
N SER A 106 10.92 25.12 -14.08
CA SER A 106 9.89 24.72 -15.03
C SER A 106 8.55 25.43 -14.74
N SER A 107 7.57 25.27 -15.62
CA SER A 107 6.18 25.63 -15.29
C SER A 107 5.68 24.81 -14.10
N VAL A 108 4.88 25.45 -13.26
CA VAL A 108 4.20 24.79 -12.13
C VAL A 108 3.12 23.86 -12.69
N ARG A 109 3.06 22.62 -12.15
CA ARG A 109 2.05 21.63 -12.47
C ARG A 109 1.29 21.26 -11.22
N GLU A 110 -0.04 21.30 -11.28
CA GLU A 110 -0.90 20.84 -10.19
C GLU A 110 -0.84 19.31 -10.07
N LEU A 111 -0.86 18.81 -8.83
CA LEU A 111 -0.88 17.40 -8.50
C LEU A 111 -2.31 16.99 -8.16
N THR A 112 -2.98 16.36 -9.10
CA THR A 112 -4.37 15.88 -8.95
C THR A 112 -4.47 14.43 -8.46
N ALA A 113 -3.35 13.73 -8.40
CA ALA A 113 -3.23 12.36 -7.91
C ALA A 113 -1.85 12.14 -7.28
N GLY A 114 -1.71 11.01 -6.62
CA GLY A 114 -0.46 10.55 -6.04
C GLY A 114 -0.26 10.93 -4.57
N ILE A 115 0.61 10.17 -3.94
CA ILE A 115 1.05 10.37 -2.56
C ILE A 115 2.47 10.92 -2.58
N PRO A 116 2.81 11.91 -1.74
CA PRO A 116 4.17 12.46 -1.70
C PRO A 116 5.22 11.39 -1.42
N GLN A 117 6.11 11.15 -2.39
CA GLN A 117 7.22 10.22 -2.24
C GLN A 117 8.20 10.73 -1.18
N GLY A 118 8.80 9.81 -0.42
CA GLY A 118 9.69 10.13 0.69
C GLY A 118 8.98 10.63 1.96
N SER A 119 7.65 10.72 1.96
CA SER A 119 6.90 11.07 3.16
C SER A 119 6.73 9.87 4.10
N VAL A 120 6.69 10.13 5.39
CA VAL A 120 6.45 9.10 6.43
C VAL A 120 5.08 8.43 6.27
N MET A 121 4.09 9.17 5.74
CA MET A 121 2.73 8.66 5.56
C MET A 121 2.51 7.94 4.23
N GLY A 122 3.39 8.14 3.26
CA GLY A 122 3.26 7.56 1.92
C GLY A 122 3.02 6.05 1.93
N PRO A 123 3.92 5.26 2.51
CA PRO A 123 3.75 3.81 2.59
C PRO A 123 2.45 3.37 3.24
N VAL A 124 2.07 4.01 4.37
CA VAL A 124 0.85 3.68 5.10
C VAL A 124 -0.40 3.97 4.26
N LEU A 125 -0.47 5.15 3.65
CA LEU A 125 -1.60 5.53 2.79
C LEU A 125 -1.73 4.62 1.57
N TYR A 126 -0.60 4.20 1.01
CA TYR A 126 -0.58 3.27 -0.09
C TYR A 126 -1.15 1.90 0.30
N LEU A 127 -0.72 1.33 1.42
CA LEU A 127 -1.26 0.08 1.94
C LEU A 127 -2.78 0.16 2.19
N LEU A 128 -3.25 1.25 2.80
CA LEU A 128 -4.68 1.49 3.01
C LEU A 128 -5.44 1.67 1.68
N TYR A 129 -4.78 2.23 0.67
CA TYR A 129 -5.36 2.38 -0.67
C TYR A 129 -5.52 1.04 -1.39
N THR A 130 -4.59 0.12 -1.23
CA THR A 130 -4.58 -1.17 -1.93
C THR A 130 -5.35 -2.28 -1.21
N THR A 131 -5.76 -2.09 0.04
CA THR A 131 -6.47 -3.10 0.84
C THR A 131 -7.62 -3.81 0.09
N PRO A 132 -8.51 -3.15 -0.68
CA PRO A 132 -9.59 -3.85 -1.38
C PRO A 132 -9.14 -4.81 -2.50
N LEU A 133 -7.88 -4.73 -2.95
CA LEU A 133 -7.35 -5.69 -3.91
C LEU A 133 -7.36 -7.10 -3.34
N VAL A 134 -7.10 -7.22 -2.06
CA VAL A 134 -7.12 -8.50 -1.33
C VAL A 134 -8.49 -9.17 -1.38
N ASP A 135 -9.56 -8.40 -1.21
CA ASP A 135 -10.92 -8.92 -1.25
C ASP A 135 -11.27 -9.45 -2.64
N VAL A 136 -10.77 -8.79 -3.70
CA VAL A 136 -10.93 -9.26 -5.08
C VAL A 136 -10.19 -10.58 -5.28
N VAL A 137 -8.94 -10.69 -4.85
CA VAL A 137 -8.14 -11.92 -4.99
C VAL A 137 -8.81 -13.08 -4.24
N ARG A 138 -9.19 -12.87 -2.99
CA ARG A 138 -9.89 -13.85 -2.16
C ARG A 138 -11.21 -14.30 -2.77
N SER A 139 -11.97 -13.40 -3.40
CA SER A 139 -13.24 -13.74 -4.04
C SER A 139 -13.10 -14.71 -5.22
N HIS A 140 -11.90 -14.80 -5.79
CA HIS A 140 -11.56 -15.75 -6.85
C HIS A 140 -10.91 -17.04 -6.32
N GLY A 141 -10.80 -17.20 -4.99
CA GLY A 141 -10.21 -18.39 -4.38
C GLY A 141 -8.70 -18.54 -4.64
N LEU A 142 -8.01 -17.42 -4.87
CA LEU A 142 -6.57 -17.40 -5.09
C LEU A 142 -5.83 -17.14 -3.78
N ASP A 143 -4.73 -17.84 -3.60
CA ASP A 143 -3.74 -17.51 -2.57
C ASP A 143 -2.93 -16.29 -3.03
N TYR A 144 -2.40 -15.53 -2.09
CA TYR A 144 -1.65 -14.31 -2.42
C TYR A 144 -0.63 -13.97 -1.35
N HIS A 145 0.37 -13.24 -1.77
CA HIS A 145 1.32 -12.57 -0.88
C HIS A 145 1.63 -11.17 -1.43
N MET A 146 1.73 -10.18 -0.54
CA MET A 146 1.98 -8.79 -0.93
C MET A 146 3.25 -8.26 -0.27
N TYR A 147 4.04 -7.53 -1.04
CA TYR A 147 5.17 -6.78 -0.54
C TYR A 147 5.18 -5.37 -1.14
N ALA A 148 4.59 -4.40 -0.45
CA ALA A 148 4.34 -3.03 -0.93
C ALA A 148 3.48 -3.01 -2.21
N ASP A 149 4.06 -2.66 -3.34
CA ASP A 149 3.48 -2.64 -4.68
C ASP A 149 3.65 -3.96 -5.45
N ASP A 150 4.55 -4.84 -5.00
CA ASP A 150 4.73 -6.17 -5.56
C ASP A 150 3.66 -7.13 -5.00
N ASN A 151 2.88 -7.73 -5.89
CA ASN A 151 1.85 -8.69 -5.53
C ASN A 151 2.09 -10.02 -6.22
N GLN A 152 2.04 -11.11 -5.45
CA GLN A 152 2.16 -12.49 -5.91
C GLN A 152 0.81 -13.18 -5.68
N LEU A 153 0.30 -13.85 -6.72
CA LEU A 153 -0.96 -14.60 -6.73
C LEU A 153 -0.73 -16.05 -7.15
#